data_793a7fa9f5c3b15c5719fe29ca797752
#
_entry.id   793a7fa9f5c3b15c5719fe29ca797752
#
_cell.length_a   1.000
_cell.length_b   1.000
_cell.length_c   1.000
_cell.angle_alpha   90.00
_cell.angle_beta   90.00
_cell.angle_gamma   90.00
#
_symmetry.space_group_name_H-M   'P 1'
#
loop_
_entity.id
_entity.type
_entity.pdbx_description
1 polymer ?
#
loop_
_entity_poly.entity_id
_entity_poly.type
_entity_poly.pdbx_seq_one_letter_code
_entity_poly.pdbx_strand_id
1 'polypeptide(L)'
;MEHLDDNQSSGPSNARTTGGTADDEDDNETYSQCTRYDIDWTAENISVVTTAPYLSNTSWPVVPCDHGWEYETSEVTSSIVIDFNLVCDHAIYPTIGLVALNTGGPIGVYLFGTLNDRIGRRLSFFTCLATLITGGFLTSISNSFWTWAATRMVVGLTIPAIYQIPFIISLELVGPNYRSFVTVMTCSFYTMGLCMLAGVTYLIRDWRTLAVTTSAPFLLYFLYWWFLPESPRWLLAKGRLGEANDILERLAKVNGKELPASFTQKLRQRMMMSRTKSEEERLRSGPGVLSLFKTPNMRLKTCLITLNWFANNMVYVGLSYYGPALGNEEHLSFFFSSLAEIPSYMACWVVMDRWGRRWPLCLCMVVAGVSCIATVLLSADAVVTTLILFLLSKSAISASFLIIYPFAGELYPTQLRGVAIGFSAYISGLGLIIIPFVTYLGKENLVLPLVILGVVSVIGGLSGLRLPETLHHRLPQTVEEGELFGKDWTCADCFRCIPIKPSSAAASYEDLSARETVEMHEVPEAPIPQRLLEEQQRPSGASVRRLVRQSSVMDTQRDSDGSIKMTYWF
;
A
#
# COMPACT_ATOMS: atom_id res chain seq x y z
N MET A 1 9.93 1.74 44.88
CA MET A 1 10.35 2.26 46.17
C MET A 1 9.31 1.91 47.22
N GLU A 2 9.78 1.40 48.34
CA GLU A 2 9.09 1.10 49.60
C GLU A 2 8.16 -0.12 49.66
N HIS A 3 8.57 -0.99 50.59
CA HIS A 3 7.96 -2.13 51.22
C HIS A 3 7.79 -3.41 50.40
N LEU A 4 8.82 -4.22 50.42
CA LEU A 4 8.65 -5.67 50.54
C LEU A 4 9.63 -6.18 51.60
N ASP A 5 9.01 -6.75 52.63
CA ASP A 5 9.61 -7.33 53.79
C ASP A 5 10.57 -8.49 53.49
N ASP A 6 11.61 -8.51 54.26
CA ASP A 6 12.53 -9.58 54.63
C ASP A 6 12.10 -11.03 54.31
N ASN A 7 12.87 -11.66 53.48
CA ASN A 7 13.56 -12.93 53.66
C ASN A 7 13.85 -13.62 52.33
N GLN A 8 14.88 -13.13 51.64
CA GLN A 8 15.82 -13.99 50.93
C GLN A 8 17.01 -13.13 50.46
N SER A 9 18.20 -13.47 50.94
CA SER A 9 19.45 -12.88 50.60
C SER A 9 19.83 -13.12 49.12
N SER A 10 19.34 -12.27 48.25
CA SER A 10 19.84 -12.16 46.89
C SER A 10 20.54 -10.83 46.74
N GLY A 11 21.87 -10.86 46.75
CA GLY A 11 22.70 -9.72 46.42
C GLY A 11 22.45 -9.20 45.00
N PRO A 12 22.81 -7.98 44.66
CA PRO A 12 22.55 -7.39 43.35
C PRO A 12 23.19 -8.22 42.25
N SER A 13 22.33 -8.83 41.40
CA SER A 13 22.73 -9.80 40.37
C SER A 13 23.06 -9.16 39.01
N ASN A 14 23.30 -7.85 38.95
CA ASN A 14 23.48 -7.14 37.68
C ASN A 14 24.94 -6.68 37.43
N ALA A 15 25.45 -7.00 36.26
CA ALA A 15 26.77 -6.53 35.80
C ALA A 15 26.65 -5.13 35.17
N ARG A 16 27.53 -4.23 35.55
CA ARG A 16 27.60 -2.86 35.01
C ARG A 16 28.44 -2.83 33.75
N THR A 17 27.92 -2.33 32.65
CA THR A 17 28.70 -2.02 31.44
C THR A 17 29.21 -0.59 31.50
N THR A 18 30.53 -0.43 31.73
CA THR A 18 31.20 0.87 31.64
C THR A 18 31.64 1.12 30.20
N GLY A 19 30.94 1.97 29.50
CA GLY A 19 31.36 2.53 28.21
C GLY A 19 30.92 4.00 28.12
N GLY A 20 31.55 4.86 28.95
CA GLY A 20 31.29 6.28 28.90
C GLY A 20 32.47 7.03 29.53
N THR A 21 33.00 8.02 28.84
CA THR A 21 33.98 8.99 29.32
C THR A 21 33.42 9.74 30.52
N ALA A 22 34.22 9.83 31.57
CA ALA A 22 33.92 10.53 32.81
C ALA A 22 33.77 12.02 32.55
N ASP A 23 32.54 12.57 32.53
CA ASP A 23 32.26 14.00 32.73
C ASP A 23 30.73 14.34 32.74
N ASP A 24 29.85 13.38 33.05
CA ASP A 24 28.43 13.72 33.31
C ASP A 24 27.97 13.07 34.61
N GLU A 25 27.83 13.90 35.63
CA GLU A 25 27.19 13.62 36.93
C GLU A 25 25.66 13.57 36.75
N ASP A 26 25.14 12.58 36.00
CA ASP A 26 23.74 12.22 36.05
C ASP A 26 23.62 10.74 36.42
N ASP A 27 23.06 10.49 37.62
CA ASP A 27 22.89 9.20 38.29
C ASP A 27 21.95 8.24 37.55
N ASN A 28 22.12 8.03 36.26
CA ASN A 28 21.40 6.98 35.50
C ASN A 28 22.31 5.72 35.45
N GLU A 29 22.27 4.94 36.52
CA GLU A 29 22.94 3.65 36.58
C GLU A 29 22.28 2.67 35.56
N THR A 30 22.99 2.42 34.46
CA THR A 30 22.55 1.43 33.47
C THR A 30 23.07 0.05 33.84
N TYR A 31 22.18 -0.83 34.28
CA TYR A 31 22.50 -2.23 34.57
C TYR A 31 22.50 -3.07 33.29
N SER A 32 23.41 -4.08 33.23
CA SER A 32 23.33 -5.08 32.15
C SER A 32 22.11 -5.94 32.33
N GLN A 33 21.28 -6.04 31.26
CA GLN A 33 20.05 -6.81 31.29
C GLN A 33 20.24 -8.30 31.00
N CYS A 34 21.37 -8.71 30.42
CA CYS A 34 21.59 -10.07 29.90
C CYS A 34 22.73 -10.81 30.61
N THR A 35 23.56 -10.12 31.39
CA THR A 35 24.71 -10.73 32.06
C THR A 35 24.76 -10.34 33.52
N ARG A 36 25.25 -11.23 34.34
CA ARG A 36 25.50 -11.02 35.74
C ARG A 36 26.96 -11.37 36.09
N TYR A 37 27.46 -10.84 37.20
CA TYR A 37 28.72 -11.31 37.75
C TYR A 37 28.49 -12.62 38.51
N ASP A 38 29.36 -13.61 38.28
CA ASP A 38 29.37 -14.87 39.01
C ASP A 38 30.24 -14.72 40.28
N ILE A 39 29.61 -14.20 41.32
CA ILE A 39 30.29 -13.89 42.58
C ILE A 39 29.52 -14.54 43.72
N ASP A 40 30.23 -15.18 44.61
CA ASP A 40 29.69 -15.64 45.90
C ASP A 40 29.61 -14.45 46.88
N TRP A 41 28.47 -13.80 46.93
CA TRP A 41 28.23 -12.64 47.79
C TRP A 41 28.34 -12.94 49.26
N THR A 42 28.40 -14.22 49.67
CA THR A 42 28.60 -14.61 51.05
C THR A 42 30.08 -14.67 51.44
N ALA A 43 30.98 -14.83 50.47
CA ALA A 43 32.42 -14.91 50.67
C ALA A 43 33.11 -13.54 50.54
N GLU A 44 32.50 -12.59 49.83
CA GLU A 44 33.05 -11.23 49.66
C GLU A 44 32.68 -10.34 50.85
N ASN A 45 33.65 -9.50 51.28
CA ASN A 45 33.44 -8.54 52.38
C ASN A 45 32.37 -7.50 51.93
N ILE A 46 31.18 -7.58 52.49
CA ILE A 46 30.05 -6.69 52.23
C ILE A 46 30.42 -5.20 52.38
N SER A 47 31.44 -4.86 53.20
CA SER A 47 31.94 -3.51 53.36
C SER A 47 32.56 -2.90 52.09
N VAL A 48 33.08 -3.72 51.17
CA VAL A 48 33.63 -3.25 49.88
C VAL A 48 32.53 -2.91 48.91
N VAL A 49 31.42 -3.66 48.94
CA VAL A 49 30.25 -3.46 48.08
C VAL A 49 29.45 -2.23 48.51
N THR A 50 29.37 -1.94 49.82
CA THR A 50 28.58 -0.82 50.35
C THR A 50 29.32 0.52 50.32
N THR A 51 30.68 0.52 50.31
CA THR A 51 31.48 1.75 50.30
C THR A 51 31.88 2.22 48.89
N ALA A 52 31.79 1.35 47.91
CA ALA A 52 32.06 1.71 46.49
C ALA A 52 31.12 1.00 45.54
N PRO A 53 29.82 1.34 45.54
CA PRO A 53 28.80 0.65 44.68
C PRO A 53 29.07 0.82 43.17
N TYR A 54 29.96 1.71 42.81
CA TYR A 54 30.25 2.07 41.42
C TYR A 54 31.54 1.45 40.84
N LEU A 55 32.33 0.76 41.63
CA LEU A 55 33.58 0.11 41.18
C LEU A 55 33.32 -1.37 40.90
N SER A 56 32.77 -1.68 39.75
CA SER A 56 32.78 -3.07 39.24
C SER A 56 34.22 -3.48 38.98
N ASN A 57 34.67 -4.55 39.63
CA ASN A 57 36.00 -5.10 39.37
C ASN A 57 35.94 -5.83 38.01
N THR A 58 36.61 -5.32 37.01
CA THR A 58 36.66 -5.89 35.65
C THR A 58 37.23 -7.32 35.59
N SER A 59 37.79 -7.81 36.68
CA SER A 59 38.32 -9.18 36.80
C SER A 59 37.26 -10.22 37.22
N TRP A 60 36.05 -9.79 37.58
CA TRP A 60 34.97 -10.71 37.95
C TRP A 60 34.42 -11.45 36.73
N PRO A 61 34.21 -12.79 36.82
CA PRO A 61 33.64 -13.56 35.70
C PRO A 61 32.21 -13.10 35.43
N VAL A 62 31.92 -12.87 34.15
CA VAL A 62 30.60 -12.48 33.66
C VAL A 62 29.91 -13.72 33.07
N VAL A 63 28.73 -14.05 33.55
CA VAL A 63 27.93 -15.19 33.08
C VAL A 63 26.57 -14.70 32.58
N PRO A 64 25.89 -15.43 31.67
CA PRO A 64 24.52 -15.12 31.31
C PRO A 64 23.57 -15.20 32.52
N CYS A 65 22.48 -14.42 32.48
CA CYS A 65 21.43 -14.52 33.50
C CYS A 65 20.71 -15.87 33.38
N ASP A 66 20.76 -16.68 34.46
CA ASP A 66 20.20 -18.04 34.53
C ASP A 66 19.07 -18.19 35.56
N HIS A 67 18.82 -17.15 36.37
CA HIS A 67 17.77 -17.15 37.43
C HIS A 67 16.43 -16.55 36.94
N GLY A 68 16.28 -16.27 35.65
CA GLY A 68 15.10 -15.65 35.06
C GLY A 68 15.21 -14.11 35.00
N TRP A 69 14.11 -13.48 34.57
CA TRP A 69 14.02 -12.03 34.39
C TRP A 69 12.79 -11.49 35.11
N GLU A 70 12.93 -10.32 35.68
CA GLU A 70 11.83 -9.53 36.20
C GLU A 70 11.47 -8.47 35.17
N TYR A 71 10.18 -8.38 34.83
CA TYR A 71 9.68 -7.48 33.81
C TYR A 71 8.94 -6.31 34.45
N GLU A 72 9.21 -5.11 33.96
CA GLU A 72 8.40 -3.95 34.32
C GLU A 72 7.02 -4.06 33.63
N THR A 73 5.97 -4.12 34.44
CA THR A 73 4.58 -4.32 34.00
C THR A 73 3.69 -3.08 34.21
N SER A 74 4.29 -1.93 34.52
CA SER A 74 3.57 -0.67 34.78
C SER A 74 2.79 -0.19 33.55
N GLU A 75 3.37 -0.32 32.36
CA GLU A 75 2.77 0.14 31.12
C GLU A 75 2.10 -0.99 30.33
N VAL A 76 2.65 -2.20 30.34
CA VAL A 76 2.15 -3.36 29.58
C VAL A 76 2.00 -4.53 30.53
N THR A 77 0.77 -5.00 30.74
CA THR A 77 0.46 -6.08 31.68
C THR A 77 1.02 -7.44 31.21
N SER A 78 0.93 -7.71 29.89
CA SER A 78 1.46 -8.92 29.27
C SER A 78 1.81 -8.65 27.80
N SER A 79 2.94 -9.20 27.37
CA SER A 79 3.40 -9.16 25.98
C SER A 79 3.96 -10.52 25.56
N ILE A 80 4.14 -10.72 24.26
CA ILE A 80 4.80 -11.93 23.74
C ILE A 80 6.25 -12.08 24.24
N VAL A 81 6.90 -10.95 24.56
CA VAL A 81 8.28 -10.95 25.10
C VAL A 81 8.27 -11.51 26.50
N ILE A 82 7.32 -11.08 27.33
CA ILE A 82 7.14 -11.54 28.71
C ILE A 82 6.71 -13.00 28.73
N ASP A 83 5.63 -13.36 28.02
CA ASP A 83 5.05 -14.70 28.05
C ASP A 83 5.97 -15.80 27.53
N PHE A 84 6.82 -15.48 26.55
CA PHE A 84 7.73 -16.46 25.93
C PHE A 84 9.21 -16.23 26.30
N ASN A 85 9.51 -15.31 27.22
CA ASN A 85 10.87 -14.96 27.64
C ASN A 85 11.81 -14.62 26.47
N LEU A 86 11.36 -13.72 25.57
CA LEU A 86 12.09 -13.39 24.35
C LEU A 86 13.08 -12.25 24.57
N VAL A 87 14.04 -12.45 25.49
CA VAL A 87 15.08 -11.48 25.84
C VAL A 87 16.48 -12.06 25.59
N CYS A 88 17.49 -11.24 25.61
CA CYS A 88 18.89 -11.62 25.46
C CYS A 88 19.16 -12.43 24.18
N ASP A 89 19.50 -13.70 24.26
CA ASP A 89 19.76 -14.57 23.11
C ASP A 89 18.53 -14.75 22.20
N HIS A 90 17.33 -14.55 22.77
CA HIS A 90 16.06 -14.66 22.04
C HIS A 90 15.48 -13.30 21.62
N ALA A 91 16.20 -12.20 21.81
CA ALA A 91 15.74 -10.84 21.52
C ALA A 91 15.39 -10.59 20.03
N ILE A 92 15.84 -11.44 19.12
CA ILE A 92 15.50 -11.38 17.68
C ILE A 92 14.16 -12.03 17.35
N TYR A 93 13.59 -12.89 18.20
CA TYR A 93 12.36 -13.62 17.89
C TYR A 93 11.14 -12.71 17.61
N PRO A 94 10.88 -11.62 18.35
CA PRO A 94 9.79 -10.69 18.00
C PRO A 94 9.93 -10.16 16.57
N THR A 95 11.17 -9.87 16.13
CA THR A 95 11.47 -9.47 14.75
C THR A 95 11.12 -10.58 13.75
N ILE A 96 11.46 -11.83 14.05
CA ILE A 96 11.10 -12.99 13.23
C ILE A 96 9.57 -13.12 13.11
N GLY A 97 8.83 -12.85 14.19
CA GLY A 97 7.37 -12.82 14.17
C GLY A 97 6.78 -11.76 13.22
N LEU A 98 7.37 -10.56 13.19
CA LEU A 98 7.01 -9.51 12.22
C LEU A 98 7.39 -9.91 10.78
N VAL A 99 8.53 -10.57 10.59
CA VAL A 99 8.91 -11.13 9.29
C VAL A 99 7.91 -12.18 8.82
N ALA A 100 7.43 -13.06 9.71
CA ALA A 100 6.40 -14.04 9.40
C ALA A 100 5.09 -13.38 8.94
N LEU A 101 4.64 -12.34 9.66
CA LEU A 101 3.48 -11.53 9.29
C LEU A 101 3.65 -10.91 7.90
N ASN A 102 4.77 -10.24 7.66
CA ASN A 102 5.03 -9.54 6.40
C ASN A 102 5.26 -10.49 5.22
N THR A 103 5.80 -11.69 5.45
CA THR A 103 5.96 -12.72 4.41
C THR A 103 4.62 -13.25 3.94
N GLY A 104 3.61 -13.28 4.82
CA GLY A 104 2.24 -13.60 4.44
C GLY A 104 1.68 -12.67 3.36
N GLY A 105 2.03 -11.38 3.37
CA GLY A 105 1.47 -10.37 2.47
C GLY A 105 1.60 -10.69 0.97
N PRO A 106 2.79 -10.85 0.39
CA PRO A 106 2.98 -11.19 -1.01
C PRO A 106 2.29 -12.51 -1.42
N ILE A 107 2.36 -13.52 -0.56
CA ILE A 107 1.68 -14.81 -0.78
C ILE A 107 0.16 -14.59 -0.82
N GLY A 108 -0.36 -13.80 0.09
CA GLY A 108 -1.77 -13.47 0.20
C GLY A 108 -2.31 -12.68 -0.98
N VAL A 109 -1.55 -11.72 -1.51
CA VAL A 109 -1.92 -10.96 -2.72
C VAL A 109 -2.12 -11.89 -3.91
N TYR A 110 -1.21 -12.87 -4.10
CA TYR A 110 -1.34 -13.85 -5.16
C TYR A 110 -2.54 -14.79 -4.94
N LEU A 111 -2.68 -15.33 -3.73
CA LEU A 111 -3.74 -16.28 -3.38
C LEU A 111 -5.12 -15.63 -3.50
N PHE A 112 -5.36 -14.54 -2.78
CA PHE A 112 -6.65 -13.85 -2.76
C PHE A 112 -6.93 -13.09 -4.05
N GLY A 113 -5.90 -12.60 -4.75
CA GLY A 113 -6.04 -12.04 -6.09
C GLY A 113 -6.57 -13.07 -7.08
N THR A 114 -5.99 -14.26 -7.11
CA THR A 114 -6.46 -15.37 -7.95
C THR A 114 -7.88 -15.82 -7.56
N LEU A 115 -8.14 -15.92 -6.25
CA LEU A 115 -9.45 -16.28 -5.73
C LEU A 115 -10.50 -15.25 -6.14
N ASN A 116 -10.18 -13.96 -6.00
CA ASN A 116 -11.02 -12.82 -6.35
C ASN A 116 -11.47 -12.87 -7.83
N ASP A 117 -10.58 -13.29 -8.73
CA ASP A 117 -10.92 -13.43 -10.15
C ASP A 117 -11.69 -14.71 -10.47
N ARG A 118 -11.50 -15.79 -9.69
CA ARG A 118 -12.19 -17.08 -9.92
C ARG A 118 -13.61 -17.11 -9.38
N ILE A 119 -13.79 -16.77 -8.09
CA ILE A 119 -15.06 -16.95 -7.37
C ILE A 119 -15.88 -15.66 -7.21
N GLY A 120 -15.29 -14.50 -7.55
CA GLY A 120 -15.92 -13.19 -7.43
C GLY A 120 -15.45 -12.40 -6.24
N ARG A 121 -15.77 -11.10 -6.25
CA ARG A 121 -15.24 -10.15 -5.27
C ARG A 121 -15.88 -10.34 -3.90
N ARG A 122 -17.20 -10.52 -3.87
CA ARG A 122 -17.99 -10.68 -2.65
C ARG A 122 -17.57 -11.92 -1.86
N LEU A 123 -17.55 -13.09 -2.50
CA LEU A 123 -17.20 -14.34 -1.84
C LEU A 123 -15.73 -14.35 -1.40
N SER A 124 -14.82 -13.82 -2.21
CA SER A 124 -13.41 -13.64 -1.86
C SER A 124 -13.22 -12.76 -0.63
N PHE A 125 -13.97 -11.67 -0.52
CA PHE A 125 -13.93 -10.78 0.65
C PHE A 125 -14.29 -11.54 1.93
N PHE A 126 -15.41 -12.26 1.93
CA PHE A 126 -15.85 -12.99 3.12
C PHE A 126 -14.95 -14.19 3.46
N THR A 127 -14.35 -14.83 2.46
CA THR A 127 -13.33 -15.87 2.70
C THR A 127 -12.08 -15.27 3.35
N CYS A 128 -11.62 -14.13 2.86
CA CYS A 128 -10.50 -13.39 3.42
C CYS A 128 -10.81 -12.94 4.87
N LEU A 129 -12.00 -12.41 5.11
CA LEU A 129 -12.49 -11.99 6.42
C LEU A 129 -12.54 -13.17 7.41
N ALA A 130 -13.06 -14.31 7.00
CA ALA A 130 -13.09 -15.53 7.80
C ALA A 130 -11.68 -15.98 8.19
N THR A 131 -10.74 -15.96 7.23
CA THR A 131 -9.34 -16.32 7.47
C THR A 131 -8.67 -15.34 8.45
N LEU A 132 -8.93 -14.04 8.31
CA LEU A 132 -8.42 -13.00 9.21
C LEU A 132 -8.89 -13.22 10.65
N ILE A 133 -10.19 -13.40 10.84
CA ILE A 133 -10.80 -13.59 12.16
C ILE A 133 -10.29 -14.88 12.81
N THR A 134 -10.28 -15.98 12.05
CA THR A 134 -9.76 -17.26 12.54
C THR A 134 -8.29 -17.14 12.94
N GLY A 135 -7.46 -16.51 12.11
CA GLY A 135 -6.04 -16.25 12.42
C GLY A 135 -5.86 -15.38 13.67
N GLY A 136 -6.70 -14.36 13.86
CA GLY A 136 -6.68 -13.49 15.04
C GLY A 136 -7.04 -14.24 16.33
N PHE A 137 -8.09 -15.06 16.31
CA PHE A 137 -8.46 -15.90 17.47
C PHE A 137 -7.41 -16.97 17.76
N LEU A 138 -6.87 -17.65 16.75
CA LEU A 138 -5.80 -18.62 16.93
C LEU A 138 -4.53 -17.99 17.52
N THR A 139 -4.26 -16.72 17.18
CA THR A 139 -3.15 -15.98 17.78
C THR A 139 -3.32 -15.83 19.30
N SER A 140 -4.53 -15.53 19.80
CA SER A 140 -4.76 -15.31 21.22
C SER A 140 -4.60 -16.58 22.08
N ILE A 141 -4.82 -17.76 21.52
CA ILE A 141 -4.71 -19.05 22.23
C ILE A 141 -3.35 -19.74 22.02
N SER A 142 -2.40 -19.10 21.33
CA SER A 142 -1.07 -19.66 21.09
C SER A 142 -0.27 -19.77 22.41
N ASN A 143 0.36 -20.94 22.63
CA ASN A 143 1.12 -21.25 23.83
C ASN A 143 2.64 -21.33 23.58
N SER A 144 3.08 -21.13 22.35
CA SER A 144 4.51 -21.07 22.01
C SER A 144 4.76 -20.01 20.96
N PHE A 145 5.99 -19.50 20.94
CA PHE A 145 6.41 -18.52 19.93
C PHE A 145 6.17 -19.00 18.49
N TRP A 146 6.51 -20.25 18.17
CA TRP A 146 6.38 -20.77 16.80
C TRP A 146 4.93 -20.91 16.35
N THR A 147 4.03 -21.31 17.25
CA THR A 147 2.58 -21.34 16.94
C THR A 147 2.03 -19.93 16.76
N TRP A 148 2.48 -18.98 17.58
CA TRP A 148 2.14 -17.58 17.44
C TRP A 148 2.65 -17.01 16.10
N ALA A 149 3.91 -17.24 15.72
CA ALA A 149 4.48 -16.78 14.45
C ALA A 149 3.75 -17.39 13.24
N ALA A 150 3.38 -18.66 13.30
CA ALA A 150 2.59 -19.31 12.25
C ALA A 150 1.20 -18.67 12.08
N THR A 151 0.51 -18.37 13.19
CA THR A 151 -0.79 -17.69 13.14
C THR A 151 -0.65 -16.25 12.65
N ARG A 152 0.43 -15.54 12.98
CA ARG A 152 0.76 -14.21 12.42
C ARG A 152 0.97 -14.27 10.91
N MET A 153 1.62 -15.30 10.38
CA MET A 153 1.75 -15.50 8.94
C MET A 153 0.37 -15.70 8.27
N VAL A 154 -0.53 -16.46 8.90
CA VAL A 154 -1.91 -16.63 8.39
C VAL A 154 -2.67 -15.30 8.36
N VAL A 155 -2.54 -14.48 9.40
CA VAL A 155 -3.09 -13.11 9.43
C VAL A 155 -2.45 -12.27 8.33
N GLY A 156 -1.14 -12.37 8.16
CA GLY A 156 -0.38 -11.67 7.12
C GLY A 156 -0.88 -11.94 5.70
N LEU A 157 -1.32 -13.18 5.39
CA LEU A 157 -1.93 -13.52 4.11
C LEU A 157 -3.14 -12.65 3.77
N THR A 158 -3.86 -12.18 4.78
CA THR A 158 -5.14 -11.48 4.58
C THR A 158 -5.00 -9.95 4.56
N ILE A 159 -3.94 -9.39 5.16
CA ILE A 159 -3.80 -7.94 5.35
C ILE A 159 -3.93 -7.14 4.05
N PRO A 160 -3.19 -7.43 2.95
CA PRO A 160 -3.37 -6.68 1.72
C PRO A 160 -4.74 -6.90 1.07
N ALA A 161 -5.23 -8.13 1.10
CA ALA A 161 -6.45 -8.53 0.40
C ALA A 161 -7.72 -7.95 1.05
N ILE A 162 -7.78 -7.91 2.38
CA ILE A 162 -8.95 -7.41 3.11
C ILE A 162 -9.20 -5.92 2.85
N TYR A 163 -8.14 -5.16 2.55
CA TYR A 163 -8.23 -3.77 2.14
C TYR A 163 -8.53 -3.63 0.64
N GLN A 164 -7.83 -4.41 -0.21
CA GLN A 164 -7.91 -4.27 -1.67
C GLN A 164 -9.24 -4.70 -2.25
N ILE A 165 -9.87 -5.78 -1.74
CA ILE A 165 -11.10 -6.31 -2.32
C ILE A 165 -12.27 -5.32 -2.21
N PRO A 166 -12.60 -4.74 -1.04
CA PRO A 166 -13.64 -3.72 -0.92
C PRO A 166 -13.32 -2.47 -1.74
N PHE A 167 -12.06 -2.07 -1.80
CA PHE A 167 -11.61 -0.95 -2.62
C PHE A 167 -11.89 -1.18 -4.11
N ILE A 168 -11.57 -2.38 -4.62
CA ILE A 168 -11.86 -2.77 -6.00
C ILE A 168 -13.37 -2.75 -6.26
N ILE A 169 -14.19 -3.34 -5.38
CA ILE A 169 -15.65 -3.32 -5.50
C ILE A 169 -16.15 -1.88 -5.60
N SER A 170 -15.67 -0.99 -4.73
CA SER A 170 -16.06 0.42 -4.71
C SER A 170 -15.71 1.13 -6.02
N LEU A 171 -14.51 0.90 -6.56
CA LEU A 171 -14.08 1.48 -7.84
C LEU A 171 -14.83 0.92 -9.06
N GLU A 172 -15.32 -0.32 -8.97
CA GLU A 172 -16.11 -0.96 -10.04
C GLU A 172 -17.58 -0.53 -10.02
N LEU A 173 -18.07 -0.01 -8.89
CA LEU A 173 -19.45 0.49 -8.73
C LEU A 173 -19.59 1.98 -9.06
N VAL A 174 -18.51 2.78 -8.93
CA VAL A 174 -18.55 4.23 -9.16
C VAL A 174 -18.07 4.62 -10.55
N GLY A 175 -18.58 5.75 -11.05
CA GLY A 175 -18.14 6.35 -12.30
C GLY A 175 -16.72 6.94 -12.22
N PRO A 176 -16.08 7.23 -13.38
CA PRO A 176 -14.72 7.74 -13.46
C PRO A 176 -14.48 9.01 -12.62
N ASN A 177 -15.44 9.92 -12.60
CA ASN A 177 -15.33 11.21 -11.90
C ASN A 177 -15.29 11.08 -10.38
N TYR A 178 -15.80 9.99 -9.83
CA TYR A 178 -15.85 9.75 -8.37
C TYR A 178 -14.71 8.84 -7.87
N ARG A 179 -13.89 8.28 -8.75
CA ARG A 179 -12.81 7.34 -8.35
C ARG A 179 -11.78 7.99 -7.43
N SER A 180 -11.33 9.19 -7.75
CA SER A 180 -10.38 9.93 -6.91
C SER A 180 -10.97 10.19 -5.52
N PHE A 181 -12.23 10.60 -5.45
CA PHE A 181 -12.94 10.79 -4.19
C PHE A 181 -13.01 9.50 -3.36
N VAL A 182 -13.41 8.37 -3.98
CA VAL A 182 -13.46 7.06 -3.30
C VAL A 182 -12.09 6.66 -2.78
N THR A 183 -11.03 6.88 -3.56
CA THR A 183 -9.65 6.57 -3.14
C THR A 183 -9.26 7.36 -1.90
N VAL A 184 -9.46 8.68 -1.91
CA VAL A 184 -9.15 9.56 -0.77
C VAL A 184 -9.96 9.18 0.45
N MET A 185 -11.27 8.91 0.29
CA MET A 185 -12.14 8.48 1.39
C MET A 185 -11.67 7.14 1.99
N THR A 186 -11.32 6.16 1.14
CA THR A 186 -10.83 4.86 1.61
C THR A 186 -9.55 5.01 2.43
N CYS A 187 -8.59 5.82 1.97
CA CYS A 187 -7.37 6.11 2.72
C CYS A 187 -7.67 6.85 4.04
N SER A 188 -8.60 7.82 4.04
CA SER A 188 -8.99 8.54 5.25
C SER A 188 -9.64 7.63 6.29
N PHE A 189 -10.51 6.71 5.88
CA PHE A 189 -11.10 5.72 6.79
C PHE A 189 -10.07 4.70 7.30
N TYR A 190 -9.11 4.31 6.47
CA TYR A 190 -7.99 3.48 6.92
C TYR A 190 -7.20 4.17 8.05
N THR A 191 -6.84 5.43 7.84
CA THR A 191 -6.13 6.23 8.85
C THR A 191 -6.96 6.46 10.11
N MET A 192 -8.26 6.67 9.98
CA MET A 192 -9.15 6.76 11.14
C MET A 192 -9.16 5.45 11.94
N GLY A 193 -9.07 4.30 11.26
CA GLY A 193 -8.87 3.00 11.89
C GLY A 193 -7.55 2.90 12.68
N LEU A 194 -6.46 3.46 12.17
CA LEU A 194 -5.19 3.54 12.90
C LEU A 194 -5.30 4.41 14.15
N CYS A 195 -6.00 5.56 14.07
CA CYS A 195 -6.27 6.40 15.24
C CYS A 195 -7.11 5.66 16.29
N MET A 196 -8.12 4.89 15.87
CA MET A 196 -8.90 4.04 16.79
C MET A 196 -8.03 2.95 17.41
N LEU A 197 -7.13 2.33 16.64
CA LEU A 197 -6.20 1.31 17.15
C LEU A 197 -5.32 1.88 18.27
N ALA A 198 -4.80 3.11 18.12
CA ALA A 198 -4.05 3.78 19.19
C ALA A 198 -4.84 3.84 20.51
N GLY A 199 -6.13 4.17 20.45
CA GLY A 199 -7.00 4.19 21.62
C GLY A 199 -7.26 2.81 22.19
N VAL A 200 -7.44 1.78 21.35
CA VAL A 200 -7.66 0.39 21.80
C VAL A 200 -6.42 -0.15 22.48
N THR A 201 -5.22 0.08 21.94
CA THR A 201 -3.95 -0.38 22.53
C THR A 201 -3.62 0.34 23.84
N TYR A 202 -4.02 1.60 23.98
CA TYR A 202 -3.91 2.32 25.25
C TYR A 202 -4.77 1.73 26.37
N LEU A 203 -6.01 1.29 26.02
CA LEU A 203 -6.96 0.73 26.98
C LEU A 203 -6.68 -0.73 27.31
N ILE A 204 -6.17 -1.51 26.34
CA ILE A 204 -5.97 -2.96 26.50
C ILE A 204 -4.48 -3.25 26.42
N ARG A 205 -3.90 -3.54 27.58
CA ARG A 205 -2.46 -3.72 27.77
C ARG A 205 -2.01 -5.19 27.82
N ASP A 206 -2.94 -6.11 27.56
CA ASP A 206 -2.69 -7.55 27.40
C ASP A 206 -2.81 -7.96 25.94
N TRP A 207 -1.77 -8.58 25.39
CA TRP A 207 -1.71 -8.93 23.97
C TRP A 207 -2.75 -9.97 23.53
N ARG A 208 -3.14 -10.90 24.42
CA ARG A 208 -4.16 -11.92 24.12
C ARG A 208 -5.54 -11.29 24.02
N THR A 209 -5.88 -10.48 24.99
CA THR A 209 -7.12 -9.70 25.00
C THR A 209 -7.17 -8.73 23.84
N LEU A 210 -6.04 -8.09 23.49
CA LEU A 210 -5.92 -7.20 22.35
C LEU A 210 -6.19 -7.96 21.04
N ALA A 211 -5.63 -9.16 20.85
CA ALA A 211 -5.86 -9.99 19.68
C ALA A 211 -7.34 -10.36 19.49
N VAL A 212 -8.03 -10.69 20.58
CA VAL A 212 -9.48 -10.96 20.57
C VAL A 212 -10.27 -9.70 20.26
N THR A 213 -9.98 -8.59 20.94
CA THR A 213 -10.73 -7.32 20.81
C THR A 213 -10.58 -6.73 19.42
N THR A 214 -9.43 -6.88 18.79
CA THR A 214 -9.21 -6.42 17.41
C THR A 214 -9.80 -7.36 16.36
N SER A 215 -10.11 -8.61 16.70
CA SER A 215 -10.66 -9.60 15.77
C SER A 215 -12.19 -9.77 15.89
N ALA A 216 -12.72 -9.74 17.11
CA ALA A 216 -14.13 -10.02 17.37
C ALA A 216 -15.13 -9.06 16.68
N PRO A 217 -14.90 -7.73 16.60
CA PRO A 217 -15.84 -6.82 15.94
C PRO A 217 -16.03 -7.14 14.44
N PHE A 218 -15.04 -7.75 13.82
CA PHE A 218 -15.16 -8.13 12.41
C PHE A 218 -16.16 -9.25 12.13
N LEU A 219 -16.61 -9.99 13.16
CA LEU A 219 -17.74 -10.92 13.03
C LEU A 219 -19.01 -10.20 12.57
N LEU A 220 -19.21 -8.95 12.99
CA LEU A 220 -20.36 -8.14 12.58
C LEU A 220 -20.35 -7.84 11.07
N TYR A 221 -19.18 -7.82 10.42
CA TYR A 221 -19.10 -7.62 8.97
C TYR A 221 -19.73 -8.75 8.16
N PHE A 222 -19.95 -9.95 8.73
CA PHE A 222 -20.72 -11.00 8.05
C PHE A 222 -22.18 -10.60 7.83
N LEU A 223 -22.73 -9.66 8.60
CA LEU A 223 -24.07 -9.10 8.36
C LEU A 223 -24.14 -8.35 7.03
N TYR A 224 -23.02 -7.82 6.54
CA TYR A 224 -22.94 -7.20 5.22
C TYR A 224 -23.09 -8.20 4.06
N TRP A 225 -23.10 -9.51 4.34
CA TRP A 225 -23.33 -10.54 3.33
C TRP A 225 -24.58 -10.27 2.49
N TRP A 226 -25.64 -9.79 3.10
CA TRP A 226 -26.91 -9.52 2.42
C TRP A 226 -26.93 -8.18 1.67
N PHE A 227 -26.08 -7.24 2.06
CA PHE A 227 -26.07 -5.89 1.51
C PHE A 227 -25.00 -5.68 0.44
N LEU A 228 -23.85 -6.35 0.54
CA LEU A 228 -22.73 -6.18 -0.38
C LEU A 228 -23.06 -6.82 -1.75
N PRO A 229 -23.22 -6.02 -2.83
CA PRO A 229 -23.44 -6.56 -4.16
C PRO A 229 -22.16 -7.18 -4.72
N GLU A 230 -22.29 -8.09 -5.69
CA GLU A 230 -21.15 -8.53 -6.49
C GLU A 230 -20.76 -7.45 -7.50
N SER A 231 -19.53 -7.48 -8.02
CA SER A 231 -19.09 -6.56 -9.04
C SER A 231 -19.82 -6.79 -10.38
N PRO A 232 -20.50 -5.77 -10.92
CA PRO A 232 -21.12 -5.88 -12.25
C PRO A 232 -20.10 -6.18 -13.35
N ARG A 233 -18.90 -5.64 -13.24
CA ARG A 233 -17.83 -5.88 -14.22
C ARG A 233 -17.36 -7.33 -14.21
N TRP A 234 -17.22 -7.93 -13.04
CA TRP A 234 -16.85 -9.33 -12.92
C TRP A 234 -17.95 -10.25 -13.45
N LEU A 235 -19.21 -9.96 -13.12
CA LEU A 235 -20.37 -10.73 -13.63
C LEU A 235 -20.42 -10.70 -15.15
N LEU A 236 -20.17 -9.53 -15.76
CA LEU A 236 -20.09 -9.39 -17.22
C LEU A 236 -18.93 -10.19 -17.81
N ALA A 237 -17.75 -10.13 -17.18
CA ALA A 237 -16.59 -10.91 -17.61
C ALA A 237 -16.83 -12.43 -17.55
N LYS A 238 -17.63 -12.89 -16.56
CA LYS A 238 -18.04 -14.31 -16.44
C LYS A 238 -19.26 -14.68 -17.29
N GLY A 239 -19.92 -13.70 -17.95
CA GLY A 239 -21.08 -13.94 -18.80
C GLY A 239 -22.41 -14.05 -18.05
N ARG A 240 -22.44 -13.69 -16.75
CA ARG A 240 -23.66 -13.69 -15.91
C ARG A 240 -24.44 -12.39 -16.10
N LEU A 241 -25.03 -12.23 -17.33
CA LEU A 241 -25.67 -10.99 -17.75
C LEU A 241 -26.90 -10.61 -16.91
N GLY A 242 -27.74 -11.59 -16.51
CA GLY A 242 -28.94 -11.33 -15.72
C GLY A 242 -28.61 -10.64 -14.40
N GLU A 243 -27.70 -11.23 -13.60
CA GLU A 243 -27.30 -10.68 -12.31
C GLU A 243 -26.62 -9.32 -12.44
N ALA A 244 -25.79 -9.13 -13.48
CA ALA A 244 -25.17 -7.84 -13.75
C ALA A 244 -26.22 -6.77 -14.06
N ASN A 245 -27.25 -7.11 -14.85
CA ASN A 245 -28.34 -6.20 -15.17
C ASN A 245 -29.16 -5.82 -13.94
N ASP A 246 -29.47 -6.78 -13.06
CA ASP A 246 -30.23 -6.53 -11.82
C ASP A 246 -29.49 -5.54 -10.89
N ILE A 247 -28.17 -5.68 -10.77
CA ILE A 247 -27.35 -4.77 -9.96
C ILE A 247 -27.32 -3.38 -10.60
N LEU A 248 -27.14 -3.29 -11.93
CA LEU A 248 -27.10 -2.01 -12.64
C LEU A 248 -28.46 -1.30 -12.58
N GLU A 249 -29.57 -2.05 -12.65
CA GLU A 249 -30.92 -1.50 -12.50
C GLU A 249 -31.14 -0.95 -11.09
N ARG A 250 -30.71 -1.67 -10.05
CA ARG A 250 -30.76 -1.17 -8.67
C ARG A 250 -29.94 0.11 -8.50
N LEU A 251 -28.73 0.16 -9.07
CA LEU A 251 -27.89 1.37 -9.06
C LEU A 251 -28.55 2.54 -9.78
N ALA A 252 -29.21 2.29 -10.93
CA ALA A 252 -29.94 3.31 -11.66
C ALA A 252 -31.11 3.86 -10.81
N LYS A 253 -31.91 2.99 -10.19
CA LYS A 253 -33.02 3.37 -9.31
C LYS A 253 -32.56 4.22 -8.12
N VAL A 254 -31.46 3.84 -7.47
CA VAL A 254 -30.87 4.60 -6.35
C VAL A 254 -30.42 6.01 -6.81
N ASN A 255 -29.92 6.12 -8.04
CA ASN A 255 -29.52 7.39 -8.65
C ASN A 255 -30.69 8.17 -9.30
N GLY A 256 -31.95 7.72 -9.14
CA GLY A 256 -33.11 8.36 -9.73
C GLY A 256 -33.17 8.33 -11.26
N LYS A 257 -32.51 7.33 -11.88
CA LYS A 257 -32.46 7.14 -13.35
C LYS A 257 -33.07 5.83 -13.74
N GLU A 258 -33.75 5.82 -14.90
CA GLU A 258 -34.28 4.60 -15.52
C GLU A 258 -33.34 4.14 -16.65
N LEU A 259 -33.09 2.84 -16.73
CA LEU A 259 -32.30 2.27 -17.82
C LEU A 259 -33.19 2.15 -19.09
N PRO A 260 -32.66 2.51 -20.28
CA PRO A 260 -33.39 2.32 -21.52
C PRO A 260 -33.74 0.85 -21.78
N ALA A 261 -34.88 0.56 -22.35
CA ALA A 261 -35.33 -0.82 -22.68
C ALA A 261 -34.31 -1.58 -23.57
N SER A 262 -33.54 -0.86 -24.40
CA SER A 262 -32.47 -1.42 -25.23
C SER A 262 -31.15 -1.67 -24.50
N PHE A 263 -31.04 -1.30 -23.20
CA PHE A 263 -29.79 -1.36 -22.44
C PHE A 263 -29.23 -2.78 -22.37
N THR A 264 -30.04 -3.76 -22.01
CA THR A 264 -29.62 -5.17 -21.88
C THR A 264 -29.11 -5.73 -23.20
N GLN A 265 -29.77 -5.37 -24.32
CA GLN A 265 -29.35 -5.80 -25.66
C GLN A 265 -28.00 -5.17 -26.05
N LYS A 266 -27.82 -3.87 -25.83
CA LYS A 266 -26.55 -3.16 -26.05
C LYS A 266 -25.44 -3.71 -25.18
N LEU A 267 -25.74 -4.03 -23.92
CA LEU A 267 -24.78 -4.62 -22.97
C LEU A 267 -24.29 -5.99 -23.45
N ARG A 268 -25.23 -6.85 -23.92
CA ARG A 268 -24.92 -8.16 -24.51
C ARG A 268 -24.02 -8.03 -25.74
N GLN A 269 -24.33 -7.09 -26.63
CA GLN A 269 -23.58 -6.86 -27.85
C GLN A 269 -22.14 -6.39 -27.52
N ARG A 270 -21.99 -5.44 -26.58
CA ARG A 270 -20.66 -4.97 -26.10
C ARG A 270 -19.84 -6.10 -25.47
N MET A 271 -20.47 -6.97 -24.69
CA MET A 271 -19.79 -8.12 -24.09
C MET A 271 -19.28 -9.10 -25.14
N MET A 272 -20.07 -9.39 -26.18
CA MET A 272 -19.64 -10.26 -27.28
C MET A 272 -18.43 -9.67 -28.01
N MET A 273 -18.47 -8.38 -28.34
CA MET A 273 -17.33 -7.69 -28.97
C MET A 273 -16.09 -7.64 -28.06
N SER A 274 -16.27 -7.45 -26.76
CA SER A 274 -15.17 -7.44 -25.80
C SER A 274 -14.52 -8.82 -25.66
N ARG A 275 -15.29 -9.91 -25.69
CA ARG A 275 -14.75 -11.28 -25.66
C ARG A 275 -13.91 -11.57 -26.90
N THR A 276 -14.40 -11.26 -28.08
CA THR A 276 -13.66 -11.47 -29.33
C THR A 276 -12.35 -10.70 -29.34
N LYS A 277 -12.37 -9.44 -28.89
CA LYS A 277 -11.15 -8.64 -28.74
C LYS A 277 -10.17 -9.22 -27.72
N SER A 278 -10.67 -9.64 -26.56
CA SER A 278 -9.82 -10.23 -25.51
C SER A 278 -9.17 -11.54 -25.95
N GLU A 279 -9.83 -12.33 -26.79
CA GLU A 279 -9.26 -13.54 -27.37
C GLU A 279 -8.21 -13.21 -28.43
N GLU A 280 -8.46 -12.24 -29.31
CA GLU A 280 -7.46 -11.77 -30.27
C GLU A 280 -6.25 -11.14 -29.58
N GLU A 281 -6.44 -10.37 -28.49
CA GLU A 281 -5.36 -9.79 -27.70
C GLU A 281 -4.57 -10.87 -26.95
N ARG A 282 -5.20 -11.89 -26.40
CA ARG A 282 -4.52 -13.05 -25.79
C ARG A 282 -3.66 -13.80 -26.79
N LEU A 283 -4.08 -13.93 -28.02
CA LEU A 283 -3.32 -14.57 -29.09
C LEU A 283 -2.14 -13.69 -29.55
N ARG A 284 -2.24 -12.37 -29.46
CA ARG A 284 -1.18 -11.40 -29.80
C ARG A 284 -0.24 -11.11 -28.66
N SER A 285 -0.71 -11.16 -27.42
CA SER A 285 0.08 -10.85 -26.22
C SER A 285 0.83 -12.10 -25.81
N GLY A 286 2.14 -12.07 -25.93
CA GLY A 286 3.01 -13.05 -25.29
C GLY A 286 2.84 -13.07 -23.76
N PRO A 287 3.55 -13.94 -23.02
CA PRO A 287 3.36 -14.16 -21.59
C PRO A 287 3.54 -12.86 -20.78
N GLY A 288 2.46 -12.45 -20.13
CA GLY A 288 2.18 -11.25 -19.36
C GLY A 288 3.34 -10.42 -18.82
N VAL A 289 4.05 -10.87 -17.77
CA VAL A 289 5.12 -10.10 -17.11
C VAL A 289 6.34 -9.88 -18.02
N LEU A 290 6.70 -10.85 -18.84
CA LEU A 290 7.86 -10.74 -19.75
C LEU A 290 7.67 -9.64 -20.79
N SER A 291 6.43 -9.31 -21.13
CA SER A 291 6.12 -8.21 -22.07
C SER A 291 6.52 -6.83 -21.54
N LEU A 292 6.62 -6.65 -20.21
CA LEU A 292 7.07 -5.41 -19.58
C LEU A 292 8.55 -5.12 -19.83
N PHE A 293 9.34 -6.16 -20.07
CA PHE A 293 10.79 -6.08 -20.25
C PHE A 293 11.24 -6.23 -21.70
N LYS A 294 10.29 -6.44 -22.62
CA LYS A 294 10.59 -6.71 -24.04
C LYS A 294 11.20 -5.52 -24.75
N THR A 295 10.72 -4.31 -24.47
CA THR A 295 11.16 -3.08 -25.13
C THR A 295 11.96 -2.20 -24.16
N PRO A 296 12.97 -1.44 -24.63
CA PRO A 296 13.92 -0.75 -23.75
C PRO A 296 13.27 0.35 -22.91
N ASN A 297 12.35 1.16 -23.46
CA ASN A 297 11.71 2.24 -22.72
C ASN A 297 10.70 1.70 -21.69
N MET A 298 9.91 0.68 -22.07
CA MET A 298 8.99 0.02 -21.11
C MET A 298 9.77 -0.65 -19.99
N ARG A 299 10.90 -1.30 -20.29
CA ARG A 299 11.76 -1.90 -19.27
C ARG A 299 12.27 -0.86 -18.29
N LEU A 300 12.78 0.29 -18.80
CA LEU A 300 13.25 1.39 -17.96
C LEU A 300 12.13 1.93 -17.06
N LYS A 301 10.95 2.21 -17.62
CA LYS A 301 9.78 2.66 -16.85
C LYS A 301 9.38 1.65 -15.77
N THR A 302 9.35 0.37 -16.13
CA THR A 302 9.00 -0.70 -15.19
C THR A 302 10.01 -0.78 -14.04
N CYS A 303 11.31 -0.72 -14.31
CA CYS A 303 12.32 -0.71 -13.26
C CYS A 303 12.18 0.53 -12.34
N LEU A 304 12.02 1.72 -12.91
CA LEU A 304 11.93 2.96 -12.13
C LEU A 304 10.66 3.03 -11.28
N ILE A 305 9.50 2.71 -11.86
CA ILE A 305 8.24 2.75 -11.09
C ILE A 305 8.21 1.64 -10.03
N THR A 306 8.77 0.46 -10.30
CA THR A 306 8.87 -0.62 -9.32
C THR A 306 9.80 -0.24 -8.18
N LEU A 307 10.92 0.45 -8.46
CA LEU A 307 11.79 1.00 -7.42
C LEU A 307 11.07 2.06 -6.57
N ASN A 308 10.27 2.93 -7.20
CA ASN A 308 9.43 3.88 -6.46
C ASN A 308 8.41 3.17 -5.57
N TRP A 309 7.74 2.13 -6.06
CA TRP A 309 6.82 1.32 -5.27
C TRP A 309 7.52 0.67 -4.07
N PHE A 310 8.69 0.08 -4.31
CA PHE A 310 9.49 -0.56 -3.27
C PHE A 310 9.91 0.45 -2.20
N ALA A 311 10.49 1.59 -2.60
CA ALA A 311 10.94 2.62 -1.68
C ALA A 311 9.77 3.22 -0.89
N ASN A 312 8.66 3.54 -1.57
CA ASN A 312 7.47 4.13 -0.95
C ASN A 312 6.88 3.20 0.12
N ASN A 313 6.69 1.93 -0.22
CA ASN A 313 6.12 0.94 0.70
C ASN A 313 7.06 0.67 1.88
N MET A 314 8.36 0.50 1.61
CA MET A 314 9.36 0.29 2.65
C MET A 314 9.42 1.45 3.65
N VAL A 315 9.43 2.69 3.16
CA VAL A 315 9.51 3.88 4.02
C VAL A 315 8.20 4.09 4.79
N TYR A 316 7.04 3.97 4.13
CA TYR A 316 5.73 4.12 4.77
C TYR A 316 5.53 3.14 5.95
N VAL A 317 5.79 1.85 5.71
CA VAL A 317 5.63 0.82 6.74
C VAL A 317 6.75 0.89 7.77
N GLY A 318 7.99 1.19 7.34
CA GLY A 318 9.12 1.36 8.24
C GLY A 318 8.88 2.48 9.26
N LEU A 319 8.42 3.65 8.81
CA LEU A 319 8.05 4.75 9.70
C LEU A 319 6.84 4.40 10.59
N SER A 320 5.90 3.60 10.09
CA SER A 320 4.76 3.15 10.90
C SER A 320 5.18 2.24 12.05
N TYR A 321 6.16 1.37 11.83
CA TYR A 321 6.68 0.48 12.88
C TYR A 321 7.60 1.20 13.86
N TYR A 322 8.33 2.19 13.38
CA TYR A 322 9.34 2.89 14.17
C TYR A 322 8.78 4.12 14.91
N GLY A 323 7.68 4.69 14.44
CA GLY A 323 7.07 5.91 14.98
C GLY A 323 6.77 5.89 16.47
N PRO A 324 6.20 4.80 17.02
CA PRO A 324 5.94 4.70 18.46
C PRO A 324 7.20 4.90 19.32
N ALA A 325 8.36 4.42 18.88
CA ALA A 325 9.62 4.49 19.63
C ALA A 325 10.26 5.89 19.71
N LEU A 326 9.74 6.89 18.97
CA LEU A 326 10.33 8.23 18.89
C LEU A 326 9.76 9.25 19.88
N GLY A 327 8.67 8.93 20.57
CA GLY A 327 8.03 9.82 21.53
C GLY A 327 8.14 9.31 22.96
N ASN A 328 7.96 10.19 23.94
CA ASN A 328 7.89 9.82 25.35
C ASN A 328 6.70 8.89 25.64
N GLU A 329 5.61 9.05 24.86
CA GLU A 329 4.36 8.28 24.96
C GLU A 329 4.12 7.57 23.63
N GLU A 330 4.35 6.26 23.56
CA GLU A 330 4.25 5.47 22.33
C GLU A 330 2.88 5.54 21.66
N HIS A 331 1.81 5.44 22.45
CA HIS A 331 0.43 5.49 21.97
C HIS A 331 0.07 6.85 21.37
N LEU A 332 0.53 7.94 22.01
CA LEU A 332 0.27 9.30 21.56
C LEU A 332 1.05 9.63 20.29
N SER A 333 2.31 9.19 20.20
CA SER A 333 3.14 9.32 18.99
C SER A 333 2.52 8.59 17.82
N PHE A 334 2.01 7.38 18.01
CA PHE A 334 1.31 6.62 16.99
C PHE A 334 -0.01 7.30 16.56
N PHE A 335 -0.77 7.84 17.52
CA PHE A 335 -2.00 8.57 17.24
C PHE A 335 -1.74 9.81 16.38
N PHE A 336 -0.80 10.68 16.77
CA PHE A 336 -0.48 11.89 16.02
C PHE A 336 0.12 11.59 14.65
N SER A 337 0.97 10.57 14.54
CA SER A 337 1.53 10.16 13.26
C SER A 337 0.43 9.69 12.28
N SER A 338 -0.55 8.98 12.77
CA SER A 338 -1.71 8.57 11.98
C SER A 338 -2.60 9.78 11.63
N LEU A 339 -2.92 10.63 12.59
CA LEU A 339 -3.77 11.81 12.36
C LEU A 339 -3.18 12.76 11.31
N ALA A 340 -1.86 12.90 11.27
CA ALA A 340 -1.16 13.77 10.31
C ALA A 340 -1.29 13.30 8.85
N GLU A 341 -1.68 12.05 8.59
CA GLU A 341 -1.90 11.54 7.24
C GLU A 341 -3.15 12.14 6.58
N ILE A 342 -4.23 12.42 7.35
CA ILE A 342 -5.50 12.89 6.79
C ILE A 342 -5.36 14.23 6.05
N PRO A 343 -4.77 15.28 6.64
CA PRO A 343 -4.53 16.55 5.93
C PRO A 343 -3.67 16.38 4.69
N SER A 344 -2.67 15.46 4.74
CA SER A 344 -1.79 15.22 3.61
C SER A 344 -2.53 14.62 2.41
N TYR A 345 -3.49 13.72 2.64
CA TYR A 345 -4.33 13.16 1.57
C TYR A 345 -5.21 14.22 0.92
N MET A 346 -5.81 15.12 1.71
CA MET A 346 -6.63 16.21 1.18
C MET A 346 -5.80 17.20 0.36
N ALA A 347 -4.63 17.59 0.87
CA ALA A 347 -3.69 18.45 0.14
C ALA A 347 -3.20 17.78 -1.16
N CYS A 348 -2.87 16.51 -1.10
CA CYS A 348 -2.42 15.73 -2.23
C CYS A 348 -3.47 15.66 -3.35
N TRP A 349 -4.75 15.48 -3.02
CA TRP A 349 -5.84 15.48 -3.99
C TRP A 349 -5.87 16.76 -4.81
N VAL A 350 -5.79 17.93 -4.15
CA VAL A 350 -5.79 19.22 -4.83
C VAL A 350 -4.52 19.42 -5.68
N VAL A 351 -3.38 18.99 -5.15
CA VAL A 351 -2.06 19.17 -5.82
C VAL A 351 -1.94 18.31 -7.07
N MET A 352 -2.39 17.05 -7.02
CA MET A 352 -2.33 16.14 -8.18
C MET A 352 -3.06 16.67 -9.42
N ASP A 353 -4.19 17.33 -9.22
CA ASP A 353 -5.00 17.84 -10.33
C ASP A 353 -4.42 19.11 -10.95
N ARG A 354 -3.54 19.84 -10.24
CA ARG A 354 -2.93 21.09 -10.71
C ARG A 354 -1.50 20.93 -11.21
N TRP A 355 -0.67 20.16 -10.49
CA TRP A 355 0.77 20.05 -10.71
C TRP A 355 1.20 18.75 -11.37
N GLY A 356 0.25 17.84 -11.62
CA GLY A 356 0.53 16.52 -12.19
C GLY A 356 0.81 15.47 -11.12
N ARG A 357 1.36 14.32 -11.59
CA ARG A 357 1.62 13.16 -10.72
C ARG A 357 3.08 13.02 -10.38
N ARG A 358 3.96 13.27 -11.34
CA ARG A 358 5.41 13.04 -11.19
C ARG A 358 6.05 13.92 -10.13
N TRP A 359 5.89 15.23 -10.24
CA TRP A 359 6.53 16.18 -9.33
C TRP A 359 6.05 16.06 -7.89
N PRO A 360 4.74 15.98 -7.60
CA PRO A 360 4.29 15.76 -6.24
C PRO A 360 4.79 14.44 -5.64
N LEU A 361 4.82 13.35 -6.42
CA LEU A 361 5.38 12.07 -5.98
C LEU A 361 6.85 12.22 -5.56
N CYS A 362 7.68 12.77 -6.47
CA CYS A 362 9.11 12.91 -6.22
C CYS A 362 9.40 13.87 -5.08
N LEU A 363 8.71 15.01 -5.02
CA LEU A 363 8.87 16.01 -3.96
C LEU A 363 8.50 15.43 -2.59
N CYS A 364 7.37 14.75 -2.49
CA CYS A 364 6.94 14.11 -1.24
C CYS A 364 7.95 13.07 -0.75
N MET A 365 8.48 12.23 -1.65
CA MET A 365 9.48 11.23 -1.28
C MET A 365 10.81 11.88 -0.85
N VAL A 366 11.27 12.93 -1.55
CA VAL A 366 12.49 13.65 -1.18
C VAL A 366 12.30 14.37 0.16
N VAL A 367 11.18 15.06 0.37
CA VAL A 367 10.87 15.72 1.66
C VAL A 367 10.84 14.70 2.78
N ALA A 368 10.17 13.56 2.59
CA ALA A 368 10.14 12.49 3.58
C ALA A 368 11.55 12.00 3.93
N GLY A 369 12.39 11.76 2.92
CA GLY A 369 13.74 11.26 3.11
C GLY A 369 14.67 12.28 3.79
N VAL A 370 14.61 13.54 3.34
CA VAL A 370 15.42 14.63 3.94
C VAL A 370 15.00 14.86 5.39
N SER A 371 13.70 14.85 5.70
CA SER A 371 13.22 14.98 7.07
C SER A 371 13.70 13.85 7.97
N CYS A 372 13.70 12.59 7.49
CA CYS A 372 14.27 11.47 8.24
C CYS A 372 15.77 11.62 8.48
N ILE A 373 16.55 12.05 7.48
CA ILE A 373 18.00 12.24 7.64
C ILE A 373 18.27 13.43 8.56
N ALA A 374 17.48 14.48 8.50
CA ALA A 374 17.66 15.66 9.35
C ALA A 374 17.50 15.35 10.85
N THR A 375 16.75 14.33 11.23
CA THR A 375 16.64 13.90 12.64
C THR A 375 17.97 13.46 13.24
N VAL A 376 18.92 13.00 12.41
CA VAL A 376 20.27 12.60 12.82
C VAL A 376 21.10 13.79 13.32
N LEU A 377 20.82 14.98 12.81
CA LEU A 377 21.56 16.21 13.12
C LEU A 377 21.07 16.87 14.41
N LEU A 378 20.02 16.34 15.02
CA LEU A 378 19.44 16.86 16.24
C LEU A 378 20.09 16.22 17.46
N SER A 379 20.22 17.02 18.54
CA SER A 379 20.62 16.51 19.85
C SER A 379 19.50 15.64 20.45
N ALA A 380 19.87 14.73 21.34
CA ALA A 380 18.91 13.83 22.01
C ALA A 380 17.82 14.59 22.78
N ASP A 381 18.11 15.82 23.26
CA ASP A 381 17.16 16.66 24.01
C ASP A 381 16.09 17.31 23.13
N ALA A 382 16.26 17.32 21.80
CA ALA A 382 15.35 17.98 20.88
C ALA A 382 14.12 17.12 20.49
N VAL A 383 13.46 16.46 21.46
CA VAL A 383 12.37 15.51 21.26
C VAL A 383 11.23 16.10 20.42
N VAL A 384 10.79 17.33 20.69
CA VAL A 384 9.70 17.99 19.95
C VAL A 384 10.07 18.21 18.49
N THR A 385 11.28 18.65 18.21
CA THR A 385 11.75 18.87 16.83
C THR A 385 11.87 17.56 16.06
N THR A 386 12.35 16.51 16.69
CA THR A 386 12.40 15.14 16.14
C THR A 386 11.00 14.65 15.79
N LEU A 387 10.04 14.84 16.69
CA LEU A 387 8.66 14.46 16.45
C LEU A 387 8.03 15.24 15.27
N ILE A 388 8.28 16.55 15.18
CA ILE A 388 7.79 17.38 14.06
C ILE A 388 8.37 16.89 12.73
N LEU A 389 9.69 16.63 12.66
CA LEU A 389 10.33 16.12 11.44
C LEU A 389 9.81 14.73 11.08
N PHE A 390 9.58 13.89 12.07
CA PHE A 390 8.99 12.57 11.88
C PHE A 390 7.56 12.67 11.32
N LEU A 391 6.70 13.54 11.90
CA LEU A 391 5.34 13.78 11.42
C LEU A 391 5.32 14.33 9.99
N LEU A 392 6.26 15.24 9.66
CA LEU A 392 6.43 15.75 8.31
C LEU A 392 6.81 14.64 7.33
N SER A 393 7.78 13.80 7.70
CA SER A 393 8.20 12.65 6.90
C SER A 393 7.04 11.67 6.67
N LYS A 394 6.32 11.33 7.73
CA LYS A 394 5.17 10.41 7.68
C LYS A 394 4.05 10.96 6.78
N SER A 395 3.71 12.25 6.92
CA SER A 395 2.71 12.93 6.08
C SER A 395 3.13 12.96 4.61
N ALA A 396 4.39 13.25 4.33
CA ALA A 396 4.90 13.32 2.97
C ALA A 396 4.91 11.95 2.29
N ILE A 397 5.38 10.89 2.98
CA ILE A 397 5.39 9.54 2.39
C ILE A 397 3.97 8.99 2.19
N SER A 398 3.03 9.30 3.08
CA SER A 398 1.62 8.94 2.93
C SER A 398 0.99 9.60 1.70
N ALA A 399 1.28 10.89 1.46
CA ALA A 399 0.86 11.59 0.24
C ALA A 399 1.44 10.93 -1.02
N SER A 400 2.73 10.58 -1.02
CA SER A 400 3.35 9.92 -2.16
C SER A 400 2.75 8.53 -2.43
N PHE A 401 2.37 7.81 -1.38
CA PHE A 401 1.69 6.52 -1.49
C PHE A 401 0.31 6.63 -2.18
N LEU A 402 -0.41 7.72 -1.93
CA LEU A 402 -1.67 8.01 -2.65
C LEU A 402 -1.44 8.28 -4.14
N ILE A 403 -0.35 8.99 -4.50
CA ILE A 403 -0.07 9.41 -5.89
C ILE A 403 0.40 8.23 -6.75
N ILE A 404 1.17 7.30 -6.20
CA ILE A 404 1.85 6.27 -6.99
C ILE A 404 0.87 5.33 -7.71
N TYR A 405 -0.32 5.08 -7.15
CA TYR A 405 -1.35 4.23 -7.76
C TYR A 405 -1.91 4.81 -9.07
N PRO A 406 -2.46 6.04 -9.10
CA PRO A 406 -2.92 6.63 -10.33
C PRO A 406 -1.78 6.86 -11.32
N PHE A 407 -0.60 7.28 -10.86
CA PHE A 407 0.56 7.49 -11.72
C PHE A 407 0.99 6.20 -12.46
N ALA A 408 1.13 5.08 -11.73
CA ALA A 408 1.41 3.79 -12.36
C ALA A 408 0.30 3.36 -13.32
N GLY A 409 -0.97 3.60 -12.96
CA GLY A 409 -2.11 3.30 -13.80
C GLY A 409 -2.15 4.08 -15.12
N GLU A 410 -1.69 5.33 -15.11
CA GLU A 410 -1.63 6.21 -16.28
C GLU A 410 -0.38 5.96 -17.13
N LEU A 411 0.74 5.52 -16.53
CA LEU A 411 2.02 5.30 -17.20
C LEU A 411 2.00 4.09 -18.14
N TYR A 412 1.25 3.04 -17.79
CA TYR A 412 1.23 1.79 -18.53
C TYR A 412 0.09 1.73 -19.55
N PRO A 413 0.35 1.10 -20.73
CA PRO A 413 -0.71 0.82 -21.69
C PRO A 413 -1.80 -0.07 -21.07
N THR A 414 -3.05 0.14 -21.50
CA THR A 414 -4.23 -0.55 -20.96
C THR A 414 -4.08 -2.07 -20.94
N GLN A 415 -3.42 -2.63 -21.95
CA GLN A 415 -3.19 -4.07 -22.09
C GLN A 415 -2.30 -4.66 -21.00
N LEU A 416 -1.30 -3.92 -20.54
CA LEU A 416 -0.29 -4.38 -19.56
C LEU A 416 -0.47 -3.77 -18.16
N ARG A 417 -1.39 -2.81 -18.00
CA ARG A 417 -1.58 -2.04 -16.76
C ARG A 417 -1.75 -2.92 -15.51
N GLY A 418 -2.65 -3.89 -15.57
CA GLY A 418 -2.91 -4.79 -14.44
C GLY A 418 -1.70 -5.64 -14.07
N VAL A 419 -1.01 -6.17 -15.09
CA VAL A 419 0.20 -6.99 -14.91
C VAL A 419 1.34 -6.15 -14.33
N ALA A 420 1.51 -4.92 -14.81
CA ALA A 420 2.58 -4.03 -14.38
C ALA A 420 2.39 -3.55 -12.93
N ILE A 421 1.18 -3.13 -12.58
CA ILE A 421 0.85 -2.73 -11.20
C ILE A 421 1.00 -3.94 -10.27
N GLY A 422 0.49 -5.11 -10.64
CA GLY A 422 0.61 -6.33 -9.87
C GLY A 422 2.06 -6.75 -9.65
N PHE A 423 2.90 -6.67 -10.69
CA PHE A 423 4.33 -6.93 -10.60
C PHE A 423 5.04 -5.96 -9.63
N SER A 424 4.80 -4.64 -9.78
CA SER A 424 5.40 -3.62 -8.91
C SER A 424 4.95 -3.77 -7.46
N ALA A 425 3.67 -4.05 -7.23
CA ALA A 425 3.13 -4.30 -5.89
C ALA A 425 3.72 -5.56 -5.25
N TYR A 426 3.92 -6.64 -6.03
CA TYR A 426 4.54 -7.85 -5.55
C TYR A 426 6.00 -7.63 -5.12
N ILE A 427 6.81 -6.97 -5.97
CA ILE A 427 8.20 -6.66 -5.65
C ILE A 427 8.29 -5.72 -4.43
N SER A 428 7.39 -4.72 -4.33
CA SER A 428 7.36 -3.84 -3.17
C SER A 428 6.99 -4.58 -1.88
N GLY A 429 6.14 -5.61 -1.98
CA GLY A 429 5.80 -6.49 -0.87
C GLY A 429 6.99 -7.28 -0.31
N LEU A 430 7.97 -7.62 -1.15
CA LEU A 430 9.22 -8.23 -0.69
C LEU A 430 10.03 -7.27 0.19
N GLY A 431 9.93 -5.97 -0.04
CA GLY A 431 10.55 -4.94 0.80
C GLY A 431 10.05 -4.96 2.25
N LEU A 432 8.79 -5.35 2.47
CA LEU A 432 8.21 -5.46 3.82
C LEU A 432 8.90 -6.51 4.69
N ILE A 433 9.50 -7.53 4.08
CA ILE A 433 10.24 -8.57 4.79
C ILE A 433 11.53 -8.01 5.40
N ILE A 434 12.11 -6.98 4.77
CA ILE A 434 13.37 -6.35 5.19
C ILE A 434 13.14 -5.37 6.36
N ILE A 435 11.98 -4.74 6.43
CA ILE A 435 11.68 -3.66 7.40
C ILE A 435 11.89 -4.09 8.86
N PRO A 436 11.41 -5.26 9.33
CA PRO A 436 11.63 -5.66 10.71
C PRO A 436 13.10 -5.75 11.10
N PHE A 437 13.98 -6.11 10.17
CA PHE A 437 15.41 -6.13 10.41
C PHE A 437 15.99 -4.72 10.48
N VAL A 438 15.52 -3.81 9.64
CA VAL A 438 15.90 -2.39 9.69
C VAL A 438 15.48 -1.76 11.01
N THR A 439 14.25 -2.01 11.46
CA THR A 439 13.78 -1.49 12.75
C THR A 439 14.50 -2.13 13.95
N TYR A 440 14.90 -3.40 13.83
CA TYR A 440 15.70 -4.07 14.85
C TYR A 440 17.04 -3.40 15.11
N LEU A 441 17.69 -2.84 14.07
CA LEU A 441 18.93 -2.06 14.22
C LEU A 441 18.74 -0.82 15.11
N GLY A 442 17.51 -0.34 15.26
CA GLY A 442 17.16 0.76 16.16
C GLY A 442 17.33 0.45 17.66
N LYS A 443 17.47 -0.83 18.04
CA LYS A 443 17.74 -1.22 19.42
C LYS A 443 19.13 -0.82 19.88
N GLU A 444 20.10 -0.86 18.97
CA GLU A 444 21.48 -0.47 19.27
C GLU A 444 21.73 1.02 18.98
N ASN A 445 21.11 1.53 17.94
CA ASN A 445 21.25 2.92 17.53
C ASN A 445 19.93 3.45 16.98
N LEU A 446 19.26 4.30 17.75
CA LEU A 446 17.93 4.86 17.45
C LEU A 446 17.87 5.61 16.12
N VAL A 447 18.99 6.12 15.63
CA VAL A 447 19.06 6.97 14.43
C VAL A 447 19.21 6.14 13.15
N LEU A 448 19.85 4.98 13.22
CA LEU A 448 20.23 4.18 12.05
C LEU A 448 19.04 3.78 11.16
N PRO A 449 17.90 3.32 11.68
CA PRO A 449 16.72 3.03 10.85
C PRO A 449 16.23 4.24 10.06
N LEU A 450 16.21 5.42 10.68
CA LEU A 450 15.76 6.65 10.04
C LEU A 450 16.68 7.07 8.89
N VAL A 451 18.00 6.90 9.05
CA VAL A 451 18.95 7.14 7.96
C VAL A 451 18.71 6.22 6.78
N ILE A 452 18.57 4.91 7.05
CA ILE A 452 18.33 3.91 5.99
C ILE A 452 17.03 4.23 5.24
N LEU A 453 15.93 4.45 5.96
CA LEU A 453 14.63 4.80 5.37
C LEU A 453 14.69 6.13 4.61
N GLY A 454 15.41 7.12 5.16
CA GLY A 454 15.62 8.42 4.53
C GLY A 454 16.38 8.31 3.21
N VAL A 455 17.48 7.59 3.17
CA VAL A 455 18.27 7.36 1.94
C VAL A 455 17.45 6.62 0.88
N VAL A 456 16.73 5.57 1.26
CA VAL A 456 15.86 4.82 0.35
C VAL A 456 14.76 5.73 -0.23
N SER A 457 14.17 6.61 0.59
CA SER A 457 13.15 7.57 0.16
C SER A 457 13.69 8.57 -0.86
N VAL A 458 14.88 9.14 -0.60
CA VAL A 458 15.53 10.09 -1.52
C VAL A 458 15.86 9.42 -2.85
N ILE A 459 16.45 8.22 -2.82
CA ILE A 459 16.78 7.46 -4.04
C ILE A 459 15.50 7.17 -4.84
N GLY A 460 14.44 6.71 -4.16
CA GLY A 460 13.13 6.50 -4.79
C GLY A 460 12.59 7.78 -5.44
N GLY A 461 12.57 8.90 -4.72
CA GLY A 461 12.11 10.19 -5.23
C GLY A 461 12.91 10.69 -6.45
N LEU A 462 14.24 10.62 -6.38
CA LEU A 462 15.11 11.02 -7.51
C LEU A 462 14.94 10.12 -8.74
N SER A 463 14.76 8.81 -8.53
CA SER A 463 14.51 7.89 -9.64
C SER A 463 13.21 8.18 -10.37
N GLY A 464 12.19 8.66 -9.66
CA GLY A 464 10.90 9.08 -10.24
C GLY A 464 10.97 10.27 -11.18
N LEU A 465 11.96 11.16 -11.02
CA LEU A 465 12.14 12.31 -11.91
C LEU A 465 12.40 11.91 -13.37
N ARG A 466 12.94 10.72 -13.61
CA ARG A 466 13.19 10.20 -14.95
C ARG A 466 11.91 9.68 -15.64
N LEU A 467 10.82 9.51 -14.91
CA LEU A 467 9.54 9.10 -15.48
C LEU A 467 8.84 10.27 -16.18
N PRO A 468 8.12 10.04 -17.30
CA PRO A 468 7.36 11.09 -17.98
C PRO A 468 6.14 11.52 -17.15
N GLU A 469 5.74 12.80 -17.26
CA GLU A 469 4.50 13.29 -16.65
C GLU A 469 3.28 12.74 -17.42
N THR A 470 2.24 12.38 -16.67
CA THR A 470 1.03 11.76 -17.25
C THR A 470 -0.16 12.72 -17.32
N LEU A 471 -0.16 13.84 -16.57
CA LEU A 471 -1.27 14.81 -16.57
C LEU A 471 -1.43 15.44 -17.96
N HIS A 472 -2.66 15.51 -18.44
CA HIS A 472 -3.05 16.04 -19.76
C HIS A 472 -2.53 15.25 -20.96
N HIS A 473 -1.94 14.08 -20.76
CA HIS A 473 -1.55 13.18 -21.84
C HIS A 473 -2.60 12.09 -22.05
N ARG A 474 -2.79 11.71 -23.34
CA ARG A 474 -3.65 10.56 -23.66
C ARG A 474 -3.02 9.28 -23.11
N LEU A 475 -3.86 8.46 -22.46
CA LEU A 475 -3.43 7.17 -21.94
C LEU A 475 -3.03 6.23 -23.10
N PRO A 476 -1.84 5.62 -23.07
CA PRO A 476 -1.42 4.68 -24.10
C PRO A 476 -2.36 3.46 -24.11
N GLN A 477 -2.78 3.06 -25.31
CA GLN A 477 -3.70 1.94 -25.51
C GLN A 477 -2.93 0.66 -25.86
N THR A 478 -1.88 0.79 -26.68
CA THR A 478 -1.08 -0.33 -27.17
C THR A 478 0.33 -0.32 -26.57
N VAL A 479 1.04 -1.45 -26.70
CA VAL A 479 2.42 -1.59 -26.22
C VAL A 479 3.36 -0.65 -26.98
N GLU A 480 3.11 -0.46 -28.27
CA GLU A 480 3.89 0.44 -29.13
C GLU A 480 3.72 1.90 -28.71
N GLU A 481 2.48 2.34 -28.42
CA GLU A 481 2.22 3.69 -27.87
C GLU A 481 2.90 3.84 -26.50
N GLY A 482 2.85 2.80 -25.67
CA GLY A 482 3.54 2.77 -24.38
C GLY A 482 5.05 2.88 -24.50
N GLU A 483 5.65 2.30 -25.52
CA GLU A 483 7.10 2.42 -25.79
C GLU A 483 7.47 3.82 -26.27
N LEU A 484 6.65 4.43 -27.12
CA LEU A 484 6.86 5.78 -27.63
C LEU A 484 6.61 6.86 -26.58
N PHE A 485 5.70 6.63 -25.65
CA PHE A 485 5.38 7.60 -24.60
C PHE A 485 6.61 7.92 -23.74
N GLY A 486 7.03 9.18 -23.72
CA GLY A 486 8.20 9.64 -22.98
C GLY A 486 9.56 9.14 -23.50
N LYS A 487 9.64 8.65 -24.75
CA LYS A 487 10.91 8.26 -25.38
C LYS A 487 11.84 9.45 -25.55
N ASP A 488 11.28 10.60 -25.92
CA ASP A 488 12.01 11.85 -26.15
C ASP A 488 12.27 12.65 -24.87
N TRP A 489 12.02 12.05 -23.71
CA TRP A 489 12.18 12.68 -22.41
C TRP A 489 13.65 12.90 -22.07
N THR A 490 14.07 14.17 -21.98
CA THR A 490 15.45 14.59 -21.72
C THR A 490 15.69 14.94 -20.24
N CYS A 491 16.97 15.09 -19.85
CA CYS A 491 17.30 15.54 -18.49
C CYS A 491 16.78 16.96 -18.19
N ALA A 492 16.63 17.82 -19.22
CA ALA A 492 16.02 19.14 -19.05
C ALA A 492 14.54 19.07 -18.66
N ASP A 493 13.83 18.05 -19.13
CA ASP A 493 12.42 17.82 -18.80
C ASP A 493 12.25 17.30 -17.37
N CYS A 494 13.30 16.73 -16.76
CA CYS A 494 13.29 16.31 -15.37
C CYS A 494 13.03 17.48 -14.41
N PHE A 495 13.49 18.69 -14.74
CA PHE A 495 13.34 19.88 -13.90
C PHE A 495 12.08 20.72 -14.18
N ARG A 496 11.26 20.33 -15.17
CA ARG A 496 10.00 21.02 -15.44
C ARG A 496 8.92 20.63 -14.42
N CYS A 497 8.57 21.58 -13.55
CA CYS A 497 7.58 21.38 -12.50
C CYS A 497 6.13 21.51 -12.99
N ILE A 498 5.88 22.25 -14.09
CA ILE A 498 4.54 22.52 -14.60
C ILE A 498 4.29 21.68 -15.84
N PRO A 499 3.21 20.88 -15.87
CA PRO A 499 2.85 20.11 -17.08
C PRO A 499 2.58 21.06 -18.24
N ILE A 500 3.17 20.76 -19.39
CA ILE A 500 2.92 21.54 -20.62
C ILE A 500 1.52 21.11 -21.10
N LYS A 501 0.59 22.07 -21.19
CA LYS A 501 -0.63 21.82 -21.96
C LYS A 501 -0.22 21.50 -23.40
N PRO A 502 -0.72 20.40 -24.00
CA PRO A 502 -0.44 20.11 -25.39
C PRO A 502 -0.76 21.34 -26.24
N SER A 503 0.14 21.71 -27.13
CA SER A 503 -0.06 22.86 -28.04
C SER A 503 -1.35 22.62 -28.83
N SER A 504 -2.03 23.68 -29.22
CA SER A 504 -3.29 23.67 -29.98
C SER A 504 -3.28 22.78 -31.24
N ALA A 505 -2.10 22.39 -31.75
CA ALA A 505 -1.95 21.43 -32.83
C ALA A 505 -2.37 20.01 -32.49
N ALA A 506 -2.25 19.56 -31.22
CA ALA A 506 -2.75 18.26 -30.79
C ALA A 506 -4.27 18.27 -30.58
N ALA A 507 -4.83 19.39 -30.10
CA ALA A 507 -6.28 19.62 -30.04
C ALA A 507 -6.92 19.69 -31.44
N SER A 508 -6.17 20.18 -32.46
CA SER A 508 -6.59 20.20 -33.85
C SER A 508 -6.71 18.81 -34.50
N TYR A 509 -5.97 17.80 -33.96
CA TYR A 509 -6.10 16.41 -34.42
C TYR A 509 -7.38 15.74 -33.88
N GLU A 510 -7.83 16.11 -32.69
CA GLU A 510 -9.13 15.69 -32.14
C GLU A 510 -10.30 16.35 -32.91
N ASP A 511 -10.16 17.63 -33.27
CA ASP A 511 -11.14 18.35 -34.10
C ASP A 511 -11.19 17.80 -35.54
N LEU A 512 -10.08 17.34 -36.11
CA LEU A 512 -10.05 16.71 -37.44
C LEU A 512 -10.74 15.34 -37.41
N SER A 513 -10.57 14.54 -36.35
CA SER A 513 -11.29 13.26 -36.22
C SER A 513 -12.79 13.47 -35.98
N ALA A 514 -13.19 14.53 -35.29
CA ALA A 514 -14.57 14.92 -35.10
C ALA A 514 -15.18 15.48 -36.41
N ARG A 515 -14.41 16.25 -37.22
CA ARG A 515 -14.85 16.73 -38.53
C ARG A 515 -14.98 15.62 -39.56
N GLU A 516 -14.05 14.66 -39.62
CA GLU A 516 -14.18 13.48 -40.50
C GLU A 516 -15.44 12.64 -40.16
N THR A 517 -15.85 12.58 -38.91
CA THR A 517 -17.10 11.89 -38.53
C THR A 517 -18.35 12.68 -38.87
N VAL A 518 -18.30 14.01 -38.90
CA VAL A 518 -19.44 14.88 -39.31
C VAL A 518 -19.57 14.90 -40.82
N GLU A 519 -18.47 14.95 -41.59
CA GLU A 519 -18.53 14.92 -43.07
C GLU A 519 -19.01 13.57 -43.65
N MET A 520 -18.80 12.43 -42.93
CA MET A 520 -19.34 11.13 -43.38
C MET A 520 -20.85 10.96 -43.18
N HIS A 521 -21.54 11.88 -42.47
CA HIS A 521 -22.99 11.83 -42.28
C HIS A 521 -23.78 12.64 -43.31
N GLU A 522 -23.12 13.45 -44.13
CA GLU A 522 -23.76 14.31 -45.13
C GLU A 522 -23.54 13.89 -46.60
N VAL A 523 -23.02 12.68 -46.85
CA VAL A 523 -22.98 12.15 -48.21
C VAL A 523 -24.36 11.65 -48.62
N PRO A 524 -25.06 12.29 -49.61
CA PRO A 524 -26.31 11.78 -50.09
C PRO A 524 -26.10 10.38 -50.67
N GLU A 525 -26.99 9.45 -50.34
CA GLU A 525 -26.97 8.11 -50.93
C GLU A 525 -27.10 8.23 -52.45
N ALA A 526 -25.99 8.09 -53.15
CA ALA A 526 -26.03 7.89 -54.59
C ALA A 526 -26.67 6.52 -54.90
N PRO A 527 -27.59 6.44 -55.88
CA PRO A 527 -28.26 5.19 -56.19
C PRO A 527 -27.24 4.12 -56.58
N ILE A 528 -27.30 2.99 -55.92
CA ILE A 528 -26.41 1.84 -56.13
C ILE A 528 -26.62 1.35 -57.59
N PRO A 529 -25.57 1.30 -58.41
CA PRO A 529 -25.69 0.79 -59.77
C PRO A 529 -26.14 -0.67 -59.75
N GLN A 530 -27.15 -1.02 -60.52
CA GLN A 530 -27.74 -2.36 -60.60
C GLN A 530 -26.74 -3.50 -60.87
N ARG A 531 -25.55 -3.19 -61.41
CA ARG A 531 -24.47 -4.18 -61.62
C ARG A 531 -23.87 -4.74 -60.34
N LEU A 532 -23.95 -4.06 -59.21
CA LEU A 532 -23.44 -4.57 -57.91
C LEU A 532 -24.41 -5.52 -57.21
N LEU A 533 -25.66 -5.51 -57.56
CA LEU A 533 -26.68 -6.45 -57.02
C LEU A 533 -26.58 -7.85 -57.65
N GLU A 534 -26.09 -7.97 -58.89
CA GLU A 534 -25.89 -9.25 -59.56
C GLU A 534 -24.64 -10.02 -59.12
N GLU A 535 -23.62 -9.31 -58.59
CA GLU A 535 -22.40 -9.94 -58.08
C GLU A 535 -22.55 -10.57 -56.70
N GLN A 536 -23.59 -10.25 -55.93
CA GLN A 536 -23.87 -10.84 -54.62
C GLN A 536 -24.50 -12.25 -54.67
N GLN A 537 -24.83 -12.76 -55.87
CA GLN A 537 -25.45 -14.11 -56.04
C GLN A 537 -24.51 -15.21 -56.48
N ARG A 538 -23.17 -14.99 -56.53
CA ARG A 538 -22.21 -16.04 -56.83
C ARG A 538 -21.54 -16.58 -55.55
N PRO A 539 -21.62 -17.88 -55.26
CA PRO A 539 -20.87 -18.49 -54.19
C PRO A 539 -19.42 -18.72 -54.61
N SER A 540 -18.47 -17.93 -54.17
CA SER A 540 -17.06 -18.30 -54.28
C SER A 540 -16.29 -17.79 -53.08
N GLY A 541 -15.62 -18.75 -52.44
CA GLY A 541 -14.72 -18.49 -51.33
C GLY A 541 -13.53 -17.65 -51.75
N ALA A 542 -13.49 -16.43 -51.31
CA ALA A 542 -12.28 -15.65 -51.13
C ALA A 542 -12.55 -14.60 -50.03
N SER A 543 -11.89 -14.70 -48.92
CA SER A 543 -12.03 -13.80 -47.80
C SER A 543 -11.50 -12.41 -48.19
N VAL A 544 -12.40 -11.48 -48.42
CA VAL A 544 -12.06 -10.04 -48.44
C VAL A 544 -12.02 -9.57 -47.00
N ARG A 545 -10.83 -9.35 -46.48
CA ARG A 545 -10.63 -8.66 -45.20
C ARG A 545 -11.12 -7.21 -45.35
N ARG A 546 -12.32 -6.94 -44.92
CA ARG A 546 -12.80 -5.57 -44.69
C ARG A 546 -12.15 -5.08 -43.39
N LEU A 547 -11.21 -4.16 -43.50
CA LEU A 547 -10.76 -3.33 -42.39
C LEU A 547 -11.93 -2.44 -41.93
N VAL A 548 -12.70 -2.91 -40.96
CA VAL A 548 -13.67 -2.05 -40.26
C VAL A 548 -12.85 -1.21 -39.26
N ARG A 549 -12.61 0.04 -39.61
CA ARG A 549 -12.08 1.06 -38.69
C ARG A 549 -13.10 1.25 -37.55
N GLN A 550 -12.69 0.95 -36.34
CA GLN A 550 -13.54 1.03 -35.17
C GLN A 550 -13.54 2.46 -34.64
N SER A 551 -14.65 3.18 -34.87
CA SER A 551 -14.97 4.40 -34.15
C SER A 551 -15.49 4.05 -32.76
N SER A 552 -14.89 4.65 -31.72
CA SER A 552 -15.48 4.68 -30.39
C SER A 552 -16.83 5.39 -30.47
N VAL A 553 -17.89 4.70 -30.05
CA VAL A 553 -19.24 5.28 -30.03
C VAL A 553 -19.29 6.31 -28.89
N MET A 554 -19.25 7.58 -29.25
CA MET A 554 -19.60 8.70 -28.37
C MET A 554 -21.12 8.88 -28.42
N ASP A 555 -21.81 8.73 -27.28
CA ASP A 555 -23.18 9.21 -27.16
C ASP A 555 -23.11 10.71 -26.81
N THR A 556 -23.46 11.55 -27.77
CA THR A 556 -23.62 12.99 -27.57
C THR A 556 -25.09 13.29 -27.35
N GLN A 557 -25.45 13.75 -26.18
CA GLN A 557 -26.79 14.26 -25.88
C GLN A 557 -26.71 15.80 -25.83
N ARG A 558 -27.54 16.44 -26.67
CA ARG A 558 -27.65 17.90 -26.71
C ARG A 558 -28.77 18.32 -25.76
N ASP A 559 -28.43 19.11 -24.77
CA ASP A 559 -29.44 19.71 -23.87
C ASP A 559 -30.16 20.88 -24.57
N SER A 560 -31.34 21.23 -24.08
CA SER A 560 -32.23 22.29 -24.64
C SER A 560 -31.63 23.70 -24.65
N ASP A 561 -30.49 23.90 -24.03
CA ASP A 561 -29.69 25.13 -23.96
C ASP A 561 -28.50 25.16 -24.94
N GLY A 562 -28.37 24.14 -25.80
CA GLY A 562 -27.32 24.06 -26.81
C GLY A 562 -25.97 23.53 -26.32
N SER A 563 -25.83 23.17 -25.04
CA SER A 563 -24.60 22.57 -24.51
C SER A 563 -24.52 21.07 -24.82
N ILE A 564 -23.32 20.60 -25.21
CA ILE A 564 -23.06 19.21 -25.55
C ILE A 564 -22.42 18.54 -24.32
N LYS A 565 -23.15 17.61 -23.69
CA LYS A 565 -22.59 16.73 -22.66
C LYS A 565 -22.10 15.43 -23.29
N MET A 566 -20.80 15.22 -23.29
CA MET A 566 -20.16 13.97 -23.69
C MET A 566 -20.10 13.01 -22.52
N THR A 567 -20.78 11.88 -22.61
CA THR A 567 -20.74 10.83 -21.60
C THR A 567 -19.89 9.67 -22.15
N TYR A 568 -18.70 9.50 -21.61
CA TYR A 568 -17.85 8.35 -21.90
C TYR A 568 -18.32 7.15 -21.06
N TRP A 569 -18.78 6.10 -21.72
CA TRP A 569 -19.05 4.80 -21.09
C TRP A 569 -17.85 3.87 -21.37
N PHE A 570 -17.15 3.50 -20.31
CA PHE A 570 -16.09 2.48 -20.38
C PHE A 570 -16.65 1.09 -20.06
#